data_00b64a27a4c153775b614e975d8b317f
#
_entry.id   00b64a27a4c153775b614e975d8b317f
#
_cell.length_a   1.000
_cell.length_b   1.000
_cell.length_c   1.000
_cell.angle_alpha   90.00
_cell.angle_beta   90.00
_cell.angle_gamma   90.00
#
_symmetry.space_group_name_H-M   'P 1'
#
loop_
_entity.id
_entity.type
_entity.pdbx_description
1 polymer ?
#
loop_
_entity_poly.entity_id
_entity_poly.type
_entity_poly.pdbx_seq_one_letter_code
_entity_poly.pdbx_strand_id
1 'polypeptide(L)'
;MKLLILQQAEQQTLREMGVFHPHPRVRIRAQAIVRLSQGLTLQQTANEFHVHLNSIEAWRQRWNKQGLMGLYEGHHTGRRRKWTFEQQEALRTLALADGGSANSLLRTMAQTEGLPAISQETARRYLHEMQFSYKRYRYMSSWICSLS
;
A
#
# COMPACT_ATOMS: atom_id res chain seq x y z
N MET A 1 11.01 -15.01 31.70
CA MET A 1 10.79 -13.93 30.72
C MET A 1 12.12 -13.28 30.41
N LYS A 2 12.57 -13.20 29.14
CA LYS A 2 13.87 -12.61 28.81
C LYS A 2 13.73 -11.09 28.87
N LEU A 3 14.42 -10.45 29.82
CA LEU A 3 14.42 -8.99 29.95
C LEU A 3 15.01 -8.36 28.69
N LEU A 4 14.40 -7.29 28.20
CA LEU A 4 14.95 -6.54 27.07
C LEU A 4 16.06 -5.61 27.61
N ILE A 5 17.30 -5.91 27.26
CA ILE A 5 18.44 -5.10 27.66
C ILE A 5 18.74 -4.12 26.53
N LEU A 6 18.69 -2.82 26.84
CA LEU A 6 19.05 -1.74 25.90
C LEU A 6 20.38 -1.11 26.33
N GLN A 7 21.20 -0.77 25.36
CA GLN A 7 22.38 0.08 25.59
C GLN A 7 21.95 1.51 25.94
N GLN A 8 22.78 2.27 26.63
CA GLN A 8 22.47 3.63 27.03
C GLN A 8 22.12 4.55 25.85
N ALA A 9 22.87 4.42 24.75
CA ALA A 9 22.60 5.18 23.53
C ALA A 9 21.25 4.82 22.88
N GLU A 10 20.89 3.52 22.85
CA GLU A 10 19.59 3.07 22.35
C GLU A 10 18.45 3.60 23.22
N GLN A 11 18.62 3.60 24.53
CA GLN A 11 17.62 4.09 25.46
C GLN A 11 17.36 5.59 25.29
N GLN A 12 18.43 6.38 25.08
CA GLN A 12 18.30 7.80 24.81
C GLN A 12 17.61 8.05 23.47
N THR A 13 18.07 7.39 22.40
CA THR A 13 17.46 7.49 21.06
C THR A 13 15.97 7.14 21.09
N LEU A 14 15.59 6.05 21.76
CA LEU A 14 14.20 5.63 21.89
C LEU A 14 13.35 6.64 22.66
N ARG A 15 13.88 7.26 23.72
CA ARG A 15 13.18 8.32 24.46
C ARG A 15 12.94 9.53 23.58
N GLU A 16 13.94 9.99 22.85
CA GLU A 16 13.81 11.11 21.90
C GLU A 16 12.81 10.79 20.78
N MET A 17 12.90 9.60 20.18
CA MET A 17 11.92 9.14 19.20
C MET A 17 10.51 9.07 19.78
N GLY A 18 10.36 8.65 21.02
CA GLY A 18 9.07 8.58 21.69
C GLY A 18 8.37 9.92 21.87
N VAL A 19 9.13 11.02 21.83
CA VAL A 19 8.59 12.39 21.97
C VAL A 19 8.53 13.12 20.64
N PHE A 20 9.62 13.15 19.90
CA PHE A 20 9.81 14.07 18.78
C PHE A 20 9.59 13.44 17.39
N HIS A 21 9.46 12.12 17.28
CA HIS A 21 9.30 11.51 15.97
C HIS A 21 8.01 11.97 15.27
N PRO A 22 8.03 12.34 13.96
CA PRO A 22 6.86 12.86 13.24
C PRO A 22 5.70 11.85 13.17
N HIS A 23 5.99 10.55 13.07
CA HIS A 23 4.95 9.53 12.98
C HIS A 23 4.49 9.03 14.35
N PRO A 24 3.20 9.24 14.73
CA PRO A 24 2.67 8.84 16.04
C PRO A 24 2.86 7.36 16.37
N ARG A 25 2.72 6.48 15.37
CA ARG A 25 2.88 5.04 15.55
C ARG A 25 4.31 4.65 15.94
N VAL A 26 5.31 5.36 15.42
CA VAL A 26 6.72 5.13 15.78
C VAL A 26 6.96 5.60 17.22
N ARG A 27 6.38 6.74 17.62
CA ARG A 27 6.47 7.24 19.01
C ARG A 27 5.97 6.21 20.01
N ILE A 28 4.76 5.68 19.79
CA ILE A 28 4.15 4.67 20.67
C ILE A 28 5.03 3.42 20.76
N ARG A 29 5.54 2.93 19.63
CA ARG A 29 6.41 1.75 19.61
C ARG A 29 7.72 1.98 20.36
N ALA A 30 8.36 3.13 20.17
CA ALA A 30 9.58 3.51 20.88
C ALA A 30 9.36 3.54 22.38
N GLN A 31 8.29 4.19 22.84
CA GLN A 31 7.92 4.23 24.25
C GLN A 31 7.65 2.84 24.82
N ALA A 32 6.94 1.97 24.08
CA ALA A 32 6.66 0.60 24.52
C ALA A 32 7.94 -0.21 24.71
N ILE A 33 8.93 -0.08 23.81
CA ILE A 33 10.24 -0.75 23.93
C ILE A 33 10.99 -0.24 25.17
N VAL A 34 10.96 1.05 25.45
CA VAL A 34 11.55 1.62 26.67
C VAL A 34 10.87 1.04 27.92
N ARG A 35 9.53 0.91 27.95
CA ARG A 35 8.81 0.32 29.07
C ARG A 35 9.21 -1.15 29.31
N LEU A 36 9.31 -1.93 28.24
CA LEU A 36 9.79 -3.31 28.34
C LEU A 36 11.22 -3.41 28.88
N SER A 37 12.11 -2.49 28.53
CA SER A 37 13.48 -2.46 29.07
C SER A 37 13.53 -2.05 30.55
N GLN A 38 12.52 -1.34 31.03
CA GLN A 38 12.37 -0.98 32.45
C GLN A 38 11.80 -2.13 33.30
N GLY A 39 11.50 -3.28 32.69
CA GLY A 39 11.03 -4.48 33.38
C GLY A 39 9.51 -4.65 33.40
N LEU A 40 8.73 -3.81 32.69
CA LEU A 40 7.31 -4.06 32.55
C LEU A 40 7.05 -5.34 31.75
N THR A 41 6.02 -6.07 32.15
CA THR A 41 5.57 -7.24 31.38
C THR A 41 4.87 -6.81 30.09
N LEU A 42 4.78 -7.72 29.13
CA LEU A 42 4.04 -7.49 27.87
C LEU A 42 2.59 -7.07 28.14
N GLN A 43 1.94 -7.70 29.13
CA GLN A 43 0.56 -7.39 29.51
C GLN A 43 0.42 -6.01 30.13
N GLN A 44 1.33 -5.63 31.02
CA GLN A 44 1.33 -4.30 31.63
C GLN A 44 1.56 -3.21 30.58
N THR A 45 2.52 -3.44 29.67
CA THR A 45 2.78 -2.52 28.58
C THR A 45 1.59 -2.42 27.62
N ALA A 46 0.93 -3.54 27.30
CA ALA A 46 -0.26 -3.55 26.45
C ALA A 46 -1.41 -2.74 27.08
N ASN A 47 -1.62 -2.87 28.38
CA ASN A 47 -2.63 -2.12 29.12
C ASN A 47 -2.30 -0.61 29.15
N GLU A 48 -1.03 -0.23 29.41
CA GLU A 48 -0.60 1.17 29.45
C GLU A 48 -0.82 1.87 28.10
N PHE A 49 -0.54 1.20 26.99
CA PHE A 49 -0.69 1.77 25.64
C PHE A 49 -2.05 1.49 25.00
N HIS A 50 -2.98 0.84 25.69
CA HIS A 50 -4.32 0.47 25.18
C HIS A 50 -4.25 -0.30 23.85
N VAL A 51 -3.32 -1.24 23.73
CA VAL A 51 -3.12 -2.09 22.55
C VAL A 51 -3.21 -3.57 22.91
N HIS A 52 -3.42 -4.41 21.91
CA HIS A 52 -3.44 -5.85 22.13
C HIS A 52 -2.04 -6.38 22.46
N LEU A 53 -1.94 -7.36 23.35
CA LEU A 53 -0.70 -8.00 23.77
C LEU A 53 0.16 -8.48 22.58
N ASN A 54 -0.47 -9.05 21.57
CA ASN A 54 0.23 -9.50 20.35
C ASN A 54 0.92 -8.35 19.61
N SER A 55 0.42 -7.12 19.72
CA SER A 55 1.06 -5.94 19.13
C SER A 55 2.38 -5.62 19.82
N ILE A 56 2.38 -5.63 21.14
CA ILE A 56 3.59 -5.40 21.94
C ILE A 56 4.64 -6.48 21.67
N GLU A 57 4.20 -7.75 21.64
CA GLU A 57 5.09 -8.87 21.31
C GLU A 57 5.68 -8.74 19.89
N ALA A 58 4.87 -8.38 18.90
CA ALA A 58 5.34 -8.15 17.55
C ALA A 58 6.36 -6.98 17.46
N TRP A 59 6.14 -5.90 18.23
CA TRP A 59 7.09 -4.77 18.29
C TRP A 59 8.41 -5.19 18.95
N ARG A 60 8.35 -5.95 20.05
CA ARG A 60 9.53 -6.52 20.70
C ARG A 60 10.33 -7.43 19.75
N GLN A 61 9.65 -8.31 19.01
CA GLN A 61 10.29 -9.22 18.05
C GLN A 61 10.96 -8.45 16.90
N ARG A 62 10.29 -7.41 16.37
CA ARG A 62 10.88 -6.55 15.33
C ARG A 62 12.09 -5.79 15.85
N TRP A 63 12.01 -5.26 17.08
CA TRP A 63 13.16 -4.62 17.72
C TRP A 63 14.34 -5.57 17.85
N ASN A 64 14.13 -6.78 18.35
CA ASN A 64 15.19 -7.78 18.49
C ASN A 64 15.81 -8.20 17.14
N LYS A 65 15.03 -8.15 16.06
CA LYS A 65 15.50 -8.57 14.71
C LYS A 65 16.13 -7.44 13.91
N GLN A 66 15.64 -6.23 14.04
CA GLN A 66 15.95 -5.11 13.14
C GLN A 66 16.34 -3.82 13.88
N GLY A 67 16.36 -3.83 15.22
CA GLY A 67 16.66 -2.64 16.02
C GLY A 67 15.70 -1.48 15.73
N LEU A 68 16.23 -0.28 15.60
CA LEU A 68 15.47 0.94 15.31
C LEU A 68 14.61 0.83 14.05
N MET A 69 15.09 0.15 13.02
CA MET A 69 14.34 -0.04 11.76
C MET A 69 13.04 -0.85 11.97
N GLY A 70 13.01 -1.73 12.97
CA GLY A 70 11.81 -2.51 13.32
C GLY A 70 10.64 -1.67 13.88
N LEU A 71 10.90 -0.42 14.28
CA LEU A 71 9.86 0.48 14.77
C LEU A 71 9.07 1.15 13.64
N TYR A 72 9.66 1.20 12.44
CA TYR A 72 8.99 1.76 11.27
C TYR A 72 7.97 0.77 10.69
N GLU A 73 6.98 1.30 10.01
CA GLU A 73 6.06 0.46 9.24
C GLU A 73 6.73 0.07 7.93
N GLY A 74 6.66 -1.23 7.62
CA GLY A 74 7.01 -1.70 6.29
C GLY A 74 6.06 -1.14 5.23
N HIS A 75 6.50 -1.12 3.99
CA HIS A 75 5.64 -0.76 2.88
C HIS A 75 4.46 -1.73 2.78
N HIS A 76 3.25 -1.19 2.85
CA HIS A 76 2.05 -1.99 2.63
C HIS A 76 1.82 -2.15 1.13
N THR A 77 1.84 -3.37 0.65
CA THR A 77 1.57 -3.68 -0.76
C THR A 77 0.14 -3.37 -1.19
N GLY A 78 -0.73 -3.03 -0.23
CA GLY A 78 -2.14 -2.74 -0.47
C GLY A 78 -2.93 -3.98 -0.88
N ARG A 79 -4.12 -3.76 -1.45
CA ARG A 79 -4.97 -4.83 -1.97
C ARG A 79 -4.34 -5.41 -3.23
N ARG A 80 -4.23 -6.73 -3.30
CA ARG A 80 -3.75 -7.42 -4.51
C ARG A 80 -4.59 -7.03 -5.72
N ARG A 81 -3.92 -6.83 -6.86
CA ARG A 81 -4.60 -6.58 -8.14
C ARG A 81 -5.43 -7.81 -8.52
N LYS A 82 -6.62 -7.58 -9.07
CA LYS A 82 -7.50 -8.67 -9.52
C LYS A 82 -6.96 -9.38 -10.76
N TRP A 83 -6.31 -8.63 -11.63
CA TRP A 83 -5.71 -9.14 -12.86
C TRP A 83 -4.19 -9.22 -12.75
N THR A 84 -3.63 -10.28 -13.31
CA THR A 84 -2.18 -10.46 -13.45
C THR A 84 -1.63 -9.47 -14.46
N PHE A 85 -0.31 -9.37 -14.52
CA PHE A 85 0.36 -8.52 -15.51
C PHE A 85 0.00 -8.92 -16.94
N GLU A 86 -0.03 -10.22 -17.26
CA GLU A 86 -0.39 -10.77 -18.57
C GLU A 86 -1.80 -10.38 -18.99
N GLN A 87 -2.76 -10.45 -18.07
CA GLN A 87 -4.15 -10.05 -18.32
C GLN A 87 -4.28 -8.53 -18.54
N GLN A 88 -3.47 -7.73 -17.87
CA GLN A 88 -3.41 -6.29 -18.10
C GLN A 88 -2.77 -5.96 -19.45
N GLU A 89 -1.72 -6.69 -19.89
CA GLU A 89 -1.12 -6.53 -21.21
C GLU A 89 -2.09 -6.95 -22.33
N ALA A 90 -2.92 -7.95 -22.12
CA ALA A 90 -3.99 -8.30 -23.08
C ALA A 90 -4.98 -7.13 -23.24
N LEU A 91 -5.37 -6.47 -22.14
CA LEU A 91 -6.21 -5.26 -22.17
C LEU A 91 -5.52 -4.13 -22.95
N ARG A 92 -4.22 -3.95 -22.74
CA ARG A 92 -3.41 -2.97 -23.47
C ARG A 92 -3.40 -3.22 -24.97
N THR A 93 -3.11 -4.45 -25.36
CA THR A 93 -3.08 -4.86 -26.78
C THR A 93 -4.42 -4.61 -27.45
N LEU A 94 -5.52 -4.96 -26.78
CA LEU A 94 -6.86 -4.72 -27.28
C LEU A 94 -7.17 -3.22 -27.38
N ALA A 95 -6.76 -2.42 -26.40
CA ALA A 95 -6.95 -0.97 -26.44
C ALA A 95 -6.19 -0.29 -27.58
N LEU A 96 -5.02 -0.82 -27.94
CA LEU A 96 -4.24 -0.34 -29.09
C LEU A 96 -4.89 -0.73 -30.43
N ALA A 97 -5.49 -1.92 -30.51
CA ALA A 97 -6.13 -2.41 -31.73
C ALA A 97 -7.48 -1.72 -32.00
N ASP A 98 -8.36 -1.67 -31.00
CA ASP A 98 -9.76 -1.23 -31.16
C ASP A 98 -10.01 0.21 -30.76
N GLY A 99 -9.15 0.80 -29.93
CA GLY A 99 -9.30 2.18 -29.45
C GLY A 99 -10.63 2.46 -28.72
N GLY A 100 -11.32 1.42 -28.26
CA GLY A 100 -12.65 1.49 -27.69
C GLY A 100 -12.72 2.03 -26.26
N SER A 101 -13.92 2.27 -25.76
CA SER A 101 -14.14 2.64 -24.36
C SER A 101 -13.79 1.49 -23.41
N ALA A 102 -13.46 1.79 -22.15
CA ALA A 102 -13.20 0.75 -21.14
C ALA A 102 -14.33 -0.29 -21.03
N ASN A 103 -15.58 0.11 -21.30
CA ASN A 103 -16.73 -0.79 -21.26
C ASN A 103 -16.77 -1.72 -22.50
N SER A 104 -16.47 -1.20 -23.71
CA SER A 104 -16.37 -2.04 -24.91
C SER A 104 -15.23 -3.04 -24.81
N LEU A 105 -14.05 -2.59 -24.37
CA LEU A 105 -12.89 -3.45 -24.15
C LEU A 105 -13.17 -4.57 -23.14
N LEU A 106 -13.87 -4.25 -22.05
CA LEU A 106 -14.28 -5.27 -21.07
C LEU A 106 -15.25 -6.30 -21.65
N ARG A 107 -16.19 -5.87 -22.50
CA ARG A 107 -17.13 -6.81 -23.16
C ARG A 107 -16.37 -7.77 -24.09
N THR A 108 -15.42 -7.28 -24.83
CA THR A 108 -14.57 -8.12 -25.70
C THR A 108 -13.73 -9.09 -24.86
N MET A 109 -13.13 -8.62 -23.77
CA MET A 109 -12.35 -9.48 -22.88
C MET A 109 -13.20 -10.47 -22.09
N ALA A 110 -14.45 -10.14 -21.78
CA ALA A 110 -15.37 -11.06 -21.09
C ALA A 110 -15.70 -12.32 -21.90
N GLN A 111 -15.45 -12.31 -23.21
CA GLN A 111 -15.57 -13.48 -24.08
C GLN A 111 -14.38 -14.44 -23.93
N THR A 112 -13.31 -14.02 -23.25
CA THR A 112 -12.12 -14.84 -23.00
C THR A 112 -12.34 -15.65 -21.72
N GLU A 113 -12.33 -16.96 -21.82
CA GLU A 113 -12.51 -17.87 -20.70
C GLU A 113 -11.43 -17.68 -19.62
N GLY A 114 -11.85 -17.74 -18.35
CA GLY A 114 -10.93 -17.74 -17.19
C GLY A 114 -10.51 -16.36 -16.66
N LEU A 115 -11.03 -15.25 -17.23
CA LEU A 115 -10.74 -13.92 -16.71
C LEU A 115 -11.66 -13.56 -15.53
N PRO A 116 -11.11 -13.19 -14.35
CA PRO A 116 -11.92 -12.71 -13.25
C PRO A 116 -12.61 -11.38 -13.60
N ALA A 117 -13.90 -11.31 -13.34
CA ALA A 117 -14.69 -10.12 -13.61
C ALA A 117 -14.17 -8.90 -12.82
N ILE A 118 -13.95 -7.80 -13.52
CA ILE A 118 -13.61 -6.51 -12.93
C ILE A 118 -14.66 -5.45 -13.29
N SER A 119 -14.75 -4.41 -12.46
CA SER A 119 -15.61 -3.27 -12.77
C SER A 119 -15.01 -2.39 -13.87
N GLN A 120 -15.86 -1.65 -14.57
CA GLN A 120 -15.45 -0.65 -15.55
C GLN A 120 -14.44 0.35 -14.98
N GLU A 121 -14.63 0.75 -13.72
CA GLU A 121 -13.73 1.67 -13.04
C GLU A 121 -12.34 1.06 -12.78
N THR A 122 -12.28 -0.23 -12.47
CA THR A 122 -11.00 -0.94 -12.35
C THR A 122 -10.28 -1.03 -13.70
N ALA A 123 -11.00 -1.29 -14.79
CA ALA A 123 -10.43 -1.30 -16.14
C ALA A 123 -9.93 0.09 -16.56
N ARG A 124 -10.70 1.15 -16.27
CA ARG A 124 -10.25 2.54 -16.51
C ARG A 124 -8.96 2.85 -15.77
N ARG A 125 -8.87 2.43 -14.50
CA ARG A 125 -7.66 2.65 -13.70
C ARG A 125 -6.45 1.92 -14.32
N TYR A 126 -6.60 0.67 -14.76
CA TYR A 126 -5.52 -0.05 -15.43
C TYR A 126 -5.10 0.64 -16.73
N LEU A 127 -6.05 1.06 -17.56
CA LEU A 127 -5.75 1.81 -18.78
C LEU A 127 -5.05 3.13 -18.49
N HIS A 128 -5.49 3.86 -17.47
CA HIS A 128 -4.88 5.12 -17.07
C HIS A 128 -3.45 4.92 -16.52
N GLU A 129 -3.20 3.88 -15.73
CA GLU A 129 -1.86 3.50 -15.28
C GLU A 129 -0.91 3.18 -16.45
N MET A 130 -1.46 2.63 -17.55
CA MET A 130 -0.73 2.38 -18.82
C MET A 130 -0.69 3.60 -19.75
N GLN A 131 -1.06 4.79 -19.25
CA GLN A 131 -1.07 6.07 -20.00
C GLN A 131 -2.10 6.14 -21.15
N PHE A 132 -3.15 5.33 -21.10
CA PHE A 132 -4.27 5.46 -22.03
C PHE A 132 -5.29 6.46 -21.50
N SER A 133 -5.75 7.37 -22.37
CA SER A 133 -6.87 8.26 -22.09
C SER A 133 -7.90 8.17 -23.21
N TYR A 134 -9.17 7.93 -22.84
CA TYR A 134 -10.25 7.88 -23.81
C TYR A 134 -10.71 9.28 -24.16
N LYS A 135 -10.52 9.68 -25.42
CA LYS A 135 -11.07 10.92 -25.99
C LYS A 135 -12.27 10.60 -26.87
N ARG A 136 -13.43 11.16 -26.59
CA ARG A 136 -14.53 11.14 -27.55
C ARG A 136 -14.14 11.99 -28.74
N TYR A 137 -14.08 11.40 -29.93
CA TYR A 137 -14.12 12.18 -31.15
C TYR A 137 -15.49 12.83 -31.24
N ARG A 138 -15.57 14.14 -31.00
CA ARG A 138 -16.68 14.92 -31.54
C ARG A 138 -16.45 14.96 -33.05
N TYR A 139 -17.43 14.53 -33.83
CA TYR A 139 -17.46 14.84 -35.26
C TYR A 139 -17.29 16.34 -35.37
N MET A 140 -16.14 16.78 -35.80
CA MET A 140 -16.00 18.10 -36.38
C MET A 140 -16.66 17.97 -37.75
N SER A 141 -17.86 18.54 -37.86
CA SER A 141 -18.52 18.69 -39.15
C SER A 141 -17.50 19.22 -40.16
N SER A 142 -17.56 18.70 -41.35
CA SER A 142 -16.68 18.90 -42.51
C SER A 142 -16.57 20.34 -43.05
N TRP A 143 -16.28 21.30 -42.17
CA TRP A 143 -16.11 22.70 -42.54
C TRP A 143 -14.65 23.12 -42.76
N ILE A 144 -13.69 22.20 -42.80
CA ILE A 144 -12.27 22.49 -43.02
C ILE A 144 -11.79 21.88 -44.37
N CYS A 145 -12.66 21.74 -45.33
CA CYS A 145 -12.26 21.43 -46.71
C CYS A 145 -12.78 22.48 -47.69
N SER A 146 -12.52 23.75 -47.45
CA SER A 146 -12.72 24.79 -48.46
C SER A 146 -11.82 25.99 -48.17
N LEU A 147 -10.53 25.80 -48.37
CA LEU A 147 -9.60 26.87 -48.66
C LEU A 147 -8.56 26.30 -49.63
N SER A 148 -8.93 26.35 -50.89
CA SER A 148 -7.99 26.42 -52.03
C SER A 148 -7.47 27.83 -52.12
#